data_809d2d1046a87e2daf645cf9005fe405
#
_entry.id   809d2d1046a87e2daf645cf9005fe405
#
_cell.length_a   1.000
_cell.length_b   1.000
_cell.length_c   1.000
_cell.angle_alpha   90.00
_cell.angle_beta   90.00
_cell.angle_gamma   90.00
#
_symmetry.space_group_name_H-M   'P 1'
#
loop_
_entity.id
_entity.type
_entity.pdbx_description
1 polymer ?
#
loop_
_entity_poly.entity_id
_entity_poly.type
_entity_poly.pdbx_seq_one_letter_code
_entity_poly.pdbx_strand_id
1 'polypeptide(L)'
;MKIIYQNAEGGVSVVHPTGEVPISELPAKLGLTDYEIVADDVIPTDRTFRNAWVKSGATIAEDLFKCKKIAHERRRLKRAEEFAPHDEVISKQIPGADAAAAETARAAIRTKYADMQTAIDAASTTAEIKTALEVE
;
A
#
# COMPACT_ATOMS: atom_id res chain seq x y z
N MET A 1 2.39 25.14 5.81
CA MET A 1 3.48 24.43 6.51
C MET A 1 2.92 23.29 7.34
N LYS A 2 3.63 22.19 7.39
CA LYS A 2 3.32 20.98 8.18
C LYS A 2 4.53 20.58 9.00
N ILE A 3 4.31 19.75 10.01
CA ILE A 3 5.40 19.14 10.76
C ILE A 3 5.43 17.66 10.42
N ILE A 4 6.59 17.14 10.06
CA ILE A 4 6.81 15.71 9.83
C ILE A 4 7.77 15.16 10.88
N TYR A 5 7.49 13.96 11.36
CA TYR A 5 8.37 13.24 12.27
C TYR A 5 8.22 11.74 12.10
N GLN A 6 9.24 10.99 12.47
CA GLN A 6 9.17 9.54 12.49
C GLN A 6 8.43 9.09 13.74
N ASN A 7 7.40 8.25 13.58
CA ASN A 7 6.67 7.70 14.70
C ASN A 7 7.35 6.44 15.26
N ALA A 8 6.82 5.94 16.38
CA ALA A 8 7.37 4.76 17.06
C ALA A 8 7.35 3.49 16.20
N GLU A 9 6.48 3.43 15.19
CA GLU A 9 6.33 2.29 14.27
C GLU A 9 7.27 2.38 13.06
N GLY A 10 8.10 3.42 12.98
CA GLY A 10 9.04 3.66 11.88
C GLY A 10 8.42 4.33 10.64
N GLY A 11 7.15 4.68 10.69
CA GLY A 11 6.46 5.44 9.67
C GLY A 11 6.58 6.95 9.88
N VAL A 12 5.96 7.73 9.00
CA VAL A 12 5.92 9.18 9.06
C VAL A 12 4.59 9.67 9.58
N SER A 13 4.62 10.46 10.63
CA SER A 13 3.46 11.22 11.09
C SER A 13 3.52 12.65 10.57
N VAL A 14 2.37 13.18 10.18
CA VAL A 14 2.21 14.54 9.66
C VAL A 14 1.25 15.30 10.55
N VAL A 15 1.73 16.41 11.11
CA VAL A 15 0.89 17.31 11.92
C VAL A 15 0.35 18.42 11.02
N HIS A 16 -0.95 18.59 11.04
CA HIS A 16 -1.66 19.66 10.35
C HIS A 16 -2.04 20.74 11.37
N PRO A 17 -1.34 21.89 11.39
CA PRO A 17 -1.66 22.96 12.34
C PRO A 17 -3.06 23.52 12.10
N THR A 18 -3.81 23.73 13.17
CA THR A 18 -5.15 24.35 13.11
C THR A 18 -5.11 25.88 13.15
N GLY A 19 -3.94 26.44 13.44
CA GLY A 19 -3.76 27.90 13.57
C GLY A 19 -3.97 28.43 14.99
N GLU A 20 -4.45 27.63 15.93
CA GLU A 20 -4.64 28.03 17.34
C GLU A 20 -3.30 28.25 18.09
N VAL A 21 -2.29 27.50 17.66
CA VAL A 21 -0.93 27.58 18.22
C VAL A 21 0.05 27.79 17.07
N PRO A 22 1.02 28.69 17.23
CA PRO A 22 2.07 28.90 16.24
C PRO A 22 2.80 27.58 15.94
N ILE A 23 3.07 27.32 14.66
CA ILE A 23 3.73 26.07 14.22
C ILE A 23 5.09 25.85 14.90
N SER A 24 5.78 26.93 15.25
CA SER A 24 7.06 26.90 15.99
C SER A 24 6.95 26.35 17.41
N GLU A 25 5.78 26.44 18.02
CA GLU A 25 5.54 25.98 19.40
C GLU A 25 4.93 24.57 19.46
N LEU A 26 4.33 24.11 18.36
CA LEU A 26 3.67 22.81 18.31
C LEU A 26 4.59 21.64 18.64
N PRO A 27 5.83 21.56 18.14
CA PRO A 27 6.71 20.43 18.47
C PRO A 27 6.96 20.28 19.97
N ALA A 28 7.19 21.38 20.68
CA ALA A 28 7.39 21.36 22.13
C ALA A 28 6.13 20.88 22.86
N LYS A 29 4.94 21.36 22.43
CA LYS A 29 3.66 20.94 23.02
C LYS A 29 3.37 19.45 22.78
N LEU A 30 3.82 18.91 21.65
CA LEU A 30 3.65 17.49 21.28
C LEU A 30 4.79 16.60 21.80
N GLY A 31 5.80 17.16 22.45
CA GLY A 31 6.95 16.42 22.95
C GLY A 31 7.86 15.86 21.85
N LEU A 32 7.89 16.52 20.68
CA LEU A 32 8.69 16.07 19.54
C LEU A 32 10.12 16.59 19.67
N THR A 33 11.08 15.68 19.47
CA THR A 33 12.52 15.99 19.52
C THR A 33 13.20 15.91 18.15
N ASP A 34 12.74 14.98 17.29
CA ASP A 34 13.22 14.81 15.91
C ASP A 34 12.06 15.07 14.95
N TYR A 35 11.98 16.29 14.45
CA TYR A 35 10.94 16.73 13.54
C TYR A 35 11.49 17.71 12.51
N GLU A 36 10.73 17.91 11.44
CA GLU A 36 11.00 18.97 10.45
C GLU A 36 9.70 19.75 10.18
N ILE A 37 9.84 21.05 10.02
CA ILE A 37 8.77 21.92 9.53
C ILE A 37 8.97 22.06 8.02
N VAL A 38 7.99 21.61 7.26
CA VAL A 38 8.08 21.52 5.81
C VAL A 38 6.93 22.23 5.11
N ALA A 39 7.12 22.59 3.85
CA ALA A 39 6.06 23.10 3.01
C ALA A 39 5.00 22.02 2.73
N ASP A 40 3.79 22.44 2.39
CA ASP A 40 2.67 21.51 2.18
C ASP A 40 2.90 20.58 1.00
N ASP A 41 3.63 21.02 -0.02
CA ASP A 41 3.97 20.28 -1.22
C ASP A 41 5.00 19.14 -1.00
N VAL A 42 5.68 19.15 0.14
CA VAL A 42 6.58 18.05 0.55
C VAL A 42 5.79 16.78 0.87
N ILE A 43 4.52 16.93 1.27
CA ILE A 43 3.67 15.80 1.61
C ILE A 43 3.14 15.17 0.31
N PRO A 44 3.46 13.90 0.01
CA PRO A 44 2.94 13.26 -1.18
C PRO A 44 1.41 13.22 -1.21
N THR A 45 0.81 13.57 -2.34
CA THR A 45 -0.65 13.50 -2.55
C THR A 45 -1.11 12.08 -2.82
N ASP A 46 -0.27 11.27 -3.45
CA ASP A 46 -0.52 9.85 -3.65
C ASP A 46 -0.26 9.08 -2.35
N ARG A 47 -1.31 8.49 -1.81
CA ARG A 47 -1.28 7.75 -0.55
C ARG A 47 -1.32 6.23 -0.72
N THR A 48 -1.11 5.74 -1.92
CA THR A 48 -1.16 4.29 -2.23
C THR A 48 -0.27 3.49 -1.29
N PHE A 49 0.95 3.97 -1.04
CA PHE A 49 1.91 3.34 -0.13
C PHE A 49 2.19 4.22 1.10
N ARG A 50 1.14 4.81 1.66
CA ARG A 50 1.25 5.69 2.85
C ARG A 50 2.01 5.01 4.00
N ASN A 51 1.79 3.74 4.22
CA ASN A 51 2.43 2.98 5.30
C ASN A 51 3.88 2.57 5.01
N ALA A 52 4.38 2.85 3.80
CA ALA A 52 5.77 2.68 3.41
C ALA A 52 6.57 3.98 3.46
N TRP A 53 5.96 5.10 3.85
CA TRP A 53 6.65 6.37 3.96
C TRP A 53 7.71 6.34 5.06
N VAL A 54 8.87 6.90 4.75
CA VAL A 54 9.97 7.12 5.69
C VAL A 54 10.44 8.56 5.63
N LYS A 55 10.80 9.10 6.79
CA LYS A 55 11.37 10.46 6.87
C LYS A 55 12.83 10.42 6.41
N SER A 56 13.17 11.27 5.47
CA SER A 56 14.53 11.47 4.97
C SER A 56 14.87 12.95 5.05
N GLY A 57 15.42 13.37 6.20
CA GLY A 57 15.59 14.79 6.49
C GLY A 57 14.25 15.54 6.46
N ALA A 58 14.19 16.60 5.68
CA ALA A 58 12.99 17.41 5.46
C ALA A 58 12.09 16.88 4.33
N THR A 59 12.28 15.66 3.88
CA THR A 59 11.50 15.03 2.80
C THR A 59 10.87 13.72 3.26
N ILE A 60 9.88 13.26 2.49
CA ILE A 60 9.24 11.95 2.66
C ILE A 60 9.63 11.08 1.47
N ALA A 61 10.21 9.93 1.75
CA ALA A 61 10.52 8.89 0.76
C ALA A 61 9.61 7.67 0.95
N GLU A 62 9.55 6.81 -0.05
CA GLU A 62 8.87 5.53 0.03
C GLU A 62 9.91 4.41 0.13
N ASP A 63 9.81 3.57 1.17
CA ASP A 63 10.67 2.39 1.33
C ASP A 63 10.22 1.30 0.36
N LEU A 64 11.07 0.92 -0.59
CA LEU A 64 10.73 -0.05 -1.63
C LEU A 64 10.36 -1.42 -1.05
N PHE A 65 11.05 -1.90 -0.04
CA PHE A 65 10.75 -3.17 0.62
C PHE A 65 9.37 -3.16 1.27
N LYS A 66 9.05 -2.08 1.98
CA LYS A 66 7.71 -1.90 2.58
C LYS A 66 6.62 -1.77 1.52
N CYS A 67 6.89 -1.08 0.41
CA CYS A 67 5.97 -0.99 -0.73
C CYS A 67 5.67 -2.37 -1.32
N LYS A 68 6.69 -3.20 -1.52
CA LYS A 68 6.52 -4.57 -2.01
C LYS A 68 5.68 -5.42 -1.05
N LYS A 69 5.91 -5.30 0.25
CA LYS A 69 5.13 -5.99 1.28
C LYS A 69 3.65 -5.62 1.21
N ILE A 70 3.34 -4.33 1.13
CA ILE A 70 1.97 -3.84 0.97
C ILE A 70 1.35 -4.35 -0.33
N ALA A 71 2.10 -4.33 -1.43
CA ALA A 71 1.65 -4.80 -2.72
C ALA A 71 1.31 -6.31 -2.69
N HIS A 72 2.13 -7.12 -2.04
CA HIS A 72 1.85 -8.55 -1.89
C HIS A 72 0.60 -8.82 -1.04
N GLU A 73 0.37 -8.04 0.00
CA GLU A 73 -0.86 -8.13 0.80
C GLU A 73 -2.10 -7.81 -0.05
N ARG A 74 -2.06 -6.75 -0.84
CA ARG A 74 -3.15 -6.37 -1.77
C ARG A 74 -3.36 -7.44 -2.84
N ARG A 75 -2.28 -7.98 -3.39
CA ARG A 75 -2.33 -9.09 -4.35
C ARG A 75 -3.06 -10.29 -3.78
N ARG A 76 -2.72 -10.70 -2.57
CA ARG A 76 -3.38 -11.84 -1.90
C ARG A 76 -4.87 -11.61 -1.65
N LEU A 77 -5.25 -10.39 -1.25
CA LEU A 77 -6.66 -10.04 -1.04
C LEU A 77 -7.44 -10.08 -2.35
N LYS A 78 -6.94 -9.47 -3.41
CA LYS A 78 -7.58 -9.52 -4.73
C LYS A 78 -7.70 -10.96 -5.25
N ARG A 79 -6.65 -11.75 -5.09
CA ARG A 79 -6.65 -13.16 -5.49
C ARG A 79 -7.75 -13.95 -4.77
N ALA A 80 -7.88 -13.76 -3.47
CA ALA A 80 -8.93 -14.41 -2.68
C ALA A 80 -10.34 -13.99 -3.13
N GLU A 81 -10.56 -12.71 -3.41
CA GLU A 81 -11.82 -12.20 -3.93
C GLU A 81 -12.18 -12.80 -5.29
N GLU A 82 -11.21 -12.93 -6.20
CA GLU A 82 -11.44 -13.54 -7.52
C GLU A 82 -11.67 -15.04 -7.45
N PHE A 83 -11.07 -15.75 -6.50
CA PHE A 83 -11.31 -17.19 -6.31
C PHE A 83 -12.70 -17.49 -5.73
N ALA A 84 -13.23 -16.63 -4.86
CA ALA A 84 -14.42 -16.93 -4.07
C ALA A 84 -15.62 -17.45 -4.89
N PRO A 85 -16.06 -16.81 -6.00
CA PRO A 85 -17.20 -17.29 -6.77
C PRO A 85 -16.93 -18.66 -7.44
N HIS A 86 -15.70 -18.94 -7.84
CA HIS A 86 -15.34 -20.23 -8.47
C HIS A 86 -15.20 -21.35 -7.43
N ASP A 87 -14.67 -21.04 -6.26
CA ASP A 87 -14.60 -21.98 -5.15
C ASP A 87 -16.00 -22.36 -4.66
N GLU A 88 -16.94 -21.42 -4.66
CA GLU A 88 -18.34 -21.66 -4.32
C GLU A 88 -18.99 -22.66 -5.29
N VAL A 89 -18.78 -22.48 -6.60
CA VAL A 89 -19.30 -23.40 -7.63
C VAL A 89 -18.80 -24.83 -7.39
N ILE A 90 -17.50 -25.00 -7.11
CA ILE A 90 -16.89 -26.30 -6.91
C ILE A 90 -17.32 -26.93 -5.58
N SER A 91 -17.27 -26.18 -4.48
CA SER A 91 -17.52 -26.75 -3.15
C SER A 91 -19.00 -27.05 -2.89
N LYS A 92 -19.93 -26.25 -3.42
CA LYS A 92 -21.37 -26.47 -3.25
C LYS A 92 -21.96 -27.49 -4.22
N GLN A 93 -21.25 -27.89 -5.26
CA GLN A 93 -21.71 -28.83 -6.27
C GLN A 93 -23.12 -28.49 -6.79
N ILE A 94 -23.33 -27.21 -7.13
CA ILE A 94 -24.64 -26.69 -7.54
C ILE A 94 -25.08 -27.36 -8.84
N PRO A 95 -26.31 -27.96 -8.90
CA PRO A 95 -26.81 -28.56 -10.12
C PRO A 95 -26.89 -27.57 -11.28
N GLY A 96 -26.36 -27.95 -12.45
CA GLY A 96 -26.31 -27.09 -13.62
C GLY A 96 -25.14 -26.11 -13.67
N ALA A 97 -24.34 -25.97 -12.61
CA ALA A 97 -23.12 -25.18 -12.61
C ALA A 97 -21.97 -25.98 -13.28
N ASP A 98 -21.13 -25.28 -14.03
CA ASP A 98 -20.00 -25.88 -14.75
C ASP A 98 -18.73 -25.84 -13.87
N ALA A 99 -18.45 -26.93 -13.17
CA ALA A 99 -17.26 -27.09 -12.34
C ALA A 99 -15.96 -27.10 -13.17
N ALA A 100 -15.98 -27.61 -14.42
CA ALA A 100 -14.82 -27.59 -15.30
C ALA A 100 -14.47 -26.16 -15.74
N ALA A 101 -15.47 -25.33 -16.06
CA ALA A 101 -15.27 -23.93 -16.36
C ALA A 101 -14.74 -23.14 -15.12
N ALA A 102 -15.26 -23.46 -13.93
CA ALA A 102 -14.76 -22.87 -12.68
C ALA A 102 -13.30 -23.22 -12.43
N GLU A 103 -12.88 -24.46 -12.66
CA GLU A 103 -11.46 -24.87 -12.50
C GLU A 103 -10.56 -24.21 -13.55
N THR A 104 -11.03 -24.06 -14.79
CA THR A 104 -10.32 -23.31 -15.84
C THR A 104 -10.10 -21.86 -15.42
N ALA A 105 -11.13 -21.22 -14.88
CA ALA A 105 -11.04 -19.84 -14.36
C ALA A 105 -10.07 -19.76 -13.17
N ARG A 106 -10.07 -20.73 -12.26
CA ARG A 106 -9.12 -20.80 -11.14
C ARG A 106 -7.68 -20.96 -11.63
N ALA A 107 -7.44 -21.77 -12.66
CA ALA A 107 -6.11 -21.92 -13.25
C ALA A 107 -5.61 -20.61 -13.85
N ALA A 108 -6.46 -19.86 -14.56
CA ALA A 108 -6.13 -18.55 -15.10
C ALA A 108 -5.81 -17.53 -13.99
N ILE A 109 -6.56 -17.54 -12.89
CA ILE A 109 -6.32 -16.68 -11.72
C ILE A 109 -4.96 -17.02 -11.08
N ARG A 110 -4.63 -18.29 -10.91
CA ARG A 110 -3.32 -18.74 -10.39
C ARG A 110 -2.18 -18.17 -11.22
N THR A 111 -2.25 -18.30 -12.54
CA THR A 111 -1.23 -17.78 -13.47
C THR A 111 -1.12 -16.27 -13.38
N LYS A 112 -2.24 -15.55 -13.44
CA LYS A 112 -2.29 -14.09 -13.34
C LYS A 112 -1.59 -13.56 -12.08
N TYR A 113 -1.91 -14.14 -10.93
CA TYR A 113 -1.33 -13.68 -9.65
C TYR A 113 0.09 -14.20 -9.39
N ALA A 114 0.51 -15.30 -9.99
CA ALA A 114 1.91 -15.73 -10.01
C ALA A 114 2.76 -14.75 -10.82
N ASP A 115 2.29 -14.33 -11.99
CA ASP A 115 2.97 -13.33 -12.83
C ASP A 115 3.03 -11.96 -12.12
N MET A 116 1.96 -11.56 -11.45
CA MET A 116 1.92 -10.34 -10.65
C MET A 116 2.93 -10.39 -9.49
N GLN A 117 3.03 -11.50 -8.80
CA GLN A 117 4.03 -11.71 -7.75
C GLN A 117 5.46 -11.53 -8.28
N THR A 118 5.76 -12.16 -9.41
CA THR A 118 7.07 -12.04 -10.06
C THR A 118 7.37 -10.60 -10.46
N ALA A 119 6.39 -9.89 -11.03
CA ALA A 119 6.56 -8.48 -11.42
C ALA A 119 6.80 -7.56 -10.21
N ILE A 120 6.10 -7.78 -9.10
CA ILE A 120 6.31 -7.02 -7.85
C ILE A 120 7.71 -7.30 -7.30
N ASP A 121 8.13 -8.56 -7.25
CA ASP A 121 9.46 -8.93 -6.73
C ASP A 121 10.59 -8.36 -7.57
N ALA A 122 10.41 -8.27 -8.89
CA ALA A 122 11.39 -7.74 -9.83
C ALA A 122 11.39 -6.20 -9.89
N ALA A 123 10.38 -5.52 -9.36
CA ALA A 123 10.27 -4.07 -9.43
C ALA A 123 11.43 -3.37 -8.70
N SER A 124 12.00 -2.36 -9.32
CA SER A 124 13.05 -1.51 -8.75
C SER A 124 12.55 -0.11 -8.36
N THR A 125 11.33 0.23 -8.73
CA THR A 125 10.69 1.51 -8.40
C THR A 125 9.26 1.32 -7.91
N THR A 126 8.75 2.30 -7.18
CA THR A 126 7.35 2.32 -6.72
C THR A 126 6.37 2.35 -7.90
N ALA A 127 6.71 3.06 -8.97
CA ALA A 127 5.89 3.13 -10.18
C ALA A 127 5.74 1.75 -10.84
N GLU A 128 6.80 0.95 -10.89
CA GLU A 128 6.75 -0.43 -11.40
C GLU A 128 5.87 -1.33 -10.54
N ILE A 129 5.88 -1.16 -9.21
CA ILE A 129 5.00 -1.89 -8.29
C ILE A 129 3.54 -1.54 -8.56
N LYS A 130 3.21 -0.26 -8.74
CA LYS A 130 1.85 0.18 -9.08
C LYS A 130 1.37 -0.43 -10.40
N THR A 131 2.21 -0.40 -11.43
CA THR A 131 1.92 -1.02 -12.72
C THR A 131 1.66 -2.52 -12.59
N ALA A 132 2.44 -3.22 -11.80
CA ALA A 132 2.25 -4.66 -11.56
C ALA A 132 0.90 -4.96 -10.88
N LEU A 133 0.43 -4.10 -9.96
CA LEU A 133 -0.86 -4.26 -9.28
C LEU A 133 -2.07 -3.94 -10.16
N GLU A 134 -1.91 -3.21 -11.26
CA GLU A 134 -2.98 -2.81 -12.18
C GLU A 134 -3.24 -3.82 -13.29
N VAL A 135 -2.47 -4.90 -13.35
CA VAL A 135 -2.67 -5.97 -14.35
C VAL A 135 -4.00 -6.68 -14.07
N GLU A 136 -4.91 -6.59 -15.02
CA GLU A 136 -6.21 -7.28 -15.02
C GLU A 136 -6.13 -8.69 -15.65
#